data_21d824d0a90044f6494a25592996a0cf
#
_entry.id   21d824d0a90044f6494a25592996a0cf
#
_cell.length_a   1.000
_cell.length_b   1.000
_cell.length_c   1.000
_cell.angle_alpha   90.00
_cell.angle_beta   90.00
_cell.angle_gamma   90.00
#
_symmetry.space_group_name_H-M   'P 1'
#
loop_
_entity.id
_entity.type
_entity.pdbx_description
1 polymer ?
#
loop_
_entity_poly.entity_id
_entity_poly.type
_entity_poly.pdbx_seq_one_letter_code
_entity_poly.pdbx_strand_id
1 'polypeptide(L)'
;MAAPPRPPDELPEGGLDALIDSSGIRRIHVLAWRDLDDPEAGGSEVHAHEVARRWADAGLEVTFRTSHVAGHRTSTRRAGYRVVRRAGRYLVFPRAVAAELLGAHGRRDALVEIWNGVPFFSPLWAAKPRMAFLHHDHELLWPMVLSPGLARLGSFLERRIAPPCYRNTPIVTLSESSRASLIRDLHLPGHGVHVVEPGIHSRFSPAAARFPTPLVVAAGRLMPSKRFDALIRMVAEVRRTVPDTRLEILGEGYVAEELREVIAELGADSWVDLRGHVDDDELVTAYRRAWVVASASSSEGWGMTLTEAAACGTPAVATRIPGHEDAVEHGVSGLLADDDRQLADHLAGLLADDERRSELGLAALTRSARYDWDRTATEAFRVLASTAPLGS
;
A
#
# COMPACT_ATOMS: atom_id res chain seq x y z
N MET A 1 -2.90 33.80 15.63
CA MET A 1 -2.33 33.46 14.31
C MET A 1 -1.49 32.20 14.51
N ALA A 2 -1.95 31.05 14.06
CA ALA A 2 -1.15 29.83 14.07
C ALA A 2 -0.05 29.97 12.98
N ALA A 3 1.17 29.56 13.31
CA ALA A 3 2.27 29.54 12.37
C ALA A 3 1.89 28.67 11.14
N PRO A 4 2.30 29.05 9.93
CA PRO A 4 2.05 28.24 8.74
C PRO A 4 2.71 26.86 8.89
N PRO A 5 2.13 25.79 8.32
CA PRO A 5 2.76 24.48 8.33
C PRO A 5 4.13 24.59 7.63
N ARG A 6 5.15 23.98 8.24
CA ARG A 6 6.48 23.87 7.63
C ARG A 6 6.40 23.13 6.30
N PRO A 7 7.24 23.50 5.31
CA PRO A 7 7.31 22.76 4.06
C PRO A 7 7.70 21.28 4.33
N PRO A 8 7.22 20.34 3.49
CA PRO A 8 7.37 18.90 3.71
C PRO A 8 8.80 18.34 3.62
N ASP A 9 9.79 19.16 3.28
CA ASP A 9 11.14 18.67 2.92
C ASP A 9 12.18 18.69 4.06
N GLU A 10 11.87 19.24 5.23
CA GLU A 10 12.82 19.22 6.36
C GLU A 10 12.35 18.25 7.45
N LEU A 11 13.01 17.09 7.54
CA LEU A 11 12.96 16.26 8.74
C LEU A 11 13.43 17.11 9.93
N PRO A 12 12.83 16.96 11.14
CA PRO A 12 13.31 17.67 12.32
C PRO A 12 14.77 17.31 12.58
N GLU A 13 15.56 18.29 12.98
CA GLU A 13 16.90 18.03 13.49
C GLU A 13 16.82 16.97 14.58
N GLY A 14 17.54 15.83 14.40
CA GLY A 14 17.48 14.68 15.29
C GLY A 14 16.50 13.56 14.94
N GLY A 15 15.72 13.69 13.85
CA GLY A 15 14.92 12.59 13.30
C GLY A 15 13.86 12.02 14.23
N LEU A 16 13.63 10.70 14.14
CA LEU A 16 12.63 9.97 14.93
C LEU A 16 12.92 9.98 16.42
N ASP A 17 14.19 9.82 16.82
CA ASP A 17 14.61 9.75 18.23
C ASP A 17 14.27 11.04 18.99
N ALA A 18 14.55 12.21 18.38
CA ALA A 18 14.22 13.50 18.98
C ALA A 18 12.69 13.71 19.13
N LEU A 19 11.90 13.23 18.18
CA LEU A 19 10.44 13.25 18.29
C LEU A 19 9.94 12.34 19.40
N ILE A 20 10.50 11.14 19.55
CA ILE A 20 10.19 10.20 20.61
C ILE A 20 10.48 10.85 21.97
N ASP A 21 11.65 11.45 22.12
CA ASP A 21 12.07 12.05 23.39
C ASP A 21 11.19 13.26 23.78
N SER A 22 10.87 14.10 22.84
CA SER A 22 10.04 15.28 23.09
C SER A 22 8.56 14.97 23.34
N SER A 23 8.04 13.89 22.75
CA SER A 23 6.63 13.52 22.86
C SER A 23 6.25 12.83 24.16
N GLY A 24 7.21 12.20 24.84
CA GLY A 24 6.97 11.32 25.99
C GLY A 24 6.27 9.99 25.66
N ILE A 25 6.00 9.70 24.39
CA ILE A 25 5.41 8.42 23.93
C ILE A 25 6.49 7.35 24.00
N ARG A 26 6.20 6.22 24.66
CA ARG A 26 7.10 5.07 24.75
C ARG A 26 6.42 3.77 24.34
N ARG A 27 5.09 3.67 24.47
CA ARG A 27 4.30 2.46 24.23
C ARG A 27 3.17 2.76 23.25
N ILE A 28 3.16 2.08 22.11
CA ILE A 28 2.18 2.24 21.05
C ILE A 28 1.43 0.93 20.87
N HIS A 29 0.10 0.97 20.90
CA HIS A 29 -0.73 -0.12 20.41
C HIS A 29 -1.21 0.18 19.00
N VAL A 30 -1.04 -0.78 18.09
CA VAL A 30 -1.52 -0.73 16.71
C VAL A 30 -2.65 -1.73 16.56
N LEU A 31 -3.82 -1.26 16.15
CA LEU A 31 -4.98 -2.12 15.84
C LEU A 31 -5.11 -2.28 14.34
N ALA A 32 -5.07 -3.50 13.87
CA ALA A 32 -5.21 -3.83 12.46
C ALA A 32 -6.14 -5.03 12.27
N TRP A 33 -6.79 -5.05 11.12
CA TRP A 33 -7.60 -6.18 10.74
C TRP A 33 -6.75 -7.43 10.47
N ARG A 34 -5.63 -7.26 9.75
CA ARG A 34 -4.70 -8.31 9.34
C ARG A 34 -3.25 -7.93 9.63
N ASP A 35 -2.37 -8.90 9.61
CA ASP A 35 -0.92 -8.70 9.59
C ASP A 35 -0.26 -9.45 8.42
N LEU A 36 1.07 -9.39 8.34
CA LEU A 36 1.84 -9.98 7.23
C LEU A 36 1.69 -11.50 7.07
N ASP A 37 1.27 -12.25 8.12
CA ASP A 37 1.09 -13.70 8.02
C ASP A 37 -0.31 -14.08 7.48
N ASP A 38 -1.19 -13.10 7.26
CA ASP A 38 -2.49 -13.35 6.64
C ASP A 38 -2.26 -13.66 5.14
N PRO A 39 -2.86 -14.73 4.60
CA PRO A 39 -2.72 -15.06 3.17
C PRO A 39 -3.18 -13.95 2.22
N GLU A 40 -4.05 -13.05 2.72
CA GLU A 40 -4.52 -11.90 1.95
C GLU A 40 -3.73 -10.62 2.28
N ALA A 41 -2.55 -10.70 2.93
CA ALA A 41 -1.72 -9.54 3.20
C ALA A 41 -1.30 -8.84 1.89
N GLY A 42 -1.15 -7.52 1.96
CA GLY A 42 -0.78 -6.70 0.81
C GLY A 42 -0.02 -5.44 1.23
N GLY A 43 -0.06 -4.42 0.39
CA GLY A 43 0.69 -3.18 0.62
C GLY A 43 0.37 -2.48 1.94
N SER A 44 -0.89 -2.52 2.40
CA SER A 44 -1.29 -1.92 3.68
C SER A 44 -0.64 -2.62 4.89
N GLU A 45 -0.52 -3.94 4.84
CA GLU A 45 0.11 -4.74 5.89
C GLU A 45 1.64 -4.55 5.87
N VAL A 46 2.24 -4.48 4.68
CA VAL A 46 3.68 -4.14 4.53
C VAL A 46 3.97 -2.74 5.08
N HIS A 47 3.17 -1.74 4.72
CA HIS A 47 3.31 -0.37 5.22
C HIS A 47 3.24 -0.31 6.76
N ALA A 48 2.20 -0.93 7.34
CA ALA A 48 2.03 -0.94 8.79
C ALA A 48 3.19 -1.68 9.51
N HIS A 49 3.70 -2.76 8.92
CA HIS A 49 4.85 -3.50 9.42
C HIS A 49 6.13 -2.65 9.39
N GLU A 50 6.42 -2.01 8.26
CA GLU A 50 7.65 -1.23 8.09
C GLU A 50 7.70 -0.02 9.03
N VAL A 51 6.56 0.62 9.28
CA VAL A 51 6.44 1.68 10.28
C VAL A 51 6.61 1.13 11.70
N ALA A 52 5.91 0.04 12.05
CA ALA A 52 6.00 -0.57 13.39
C ALA A 52 7.41 -1.08 13.72
N ARG A 53 8.10 -1.66 12.74
CA ARG A 53 9.48 -2.13 12.88
C ARG A 53 10.43 -0.97 13.22
N ARG A 54 10.37 0.14 12.47
CA ARG A 54 11.23 1.30 12.70
C ARG A 54 10.96 1.98 14.05
N TRP A 55 9.72 2.04 14.45
CA TRP A 55 9.38 2.52 15.79
C TRP A 55 9.95 1.62 16.88
N ALA A 56 9.91 0.28 16.68
CA ALA A 56 10.51 -0.66 17.63
C ALA A 56 12.06 -0.58 17.60
N ASP A 57 12.67 -0.44 16.43
CA ASP A 57 14.11 -0.25 16.28
C ASP A 57 14.61 1.04 16.97
N ALA A 58 13.78 2.10 17.00
CA ALA A 58 14.01 3.35 17.74
C ALA A 58 13.65 3.26 19.24
N GLY A 59 13.42 2.06 19.78
CA GLY A 59 13.23 1.82 21.21
C GLY A 59 11.78 1.95 21.70
N LEU A 60 10.78 2.13 20.84
CA LEU A 60 9.39 2.12 21.24
C LEU A 60 8.88 0.70 21.51
N GLU A 61 8.09 0.53 22.56
CA GLU A 61 7.38 -0.73 22.81
C GLU A 61 6.10 -0.76 21.97
N VAL A 62 6.13 -1.49 20.84
CA VAL A 62 4.99 -1.58 19.92
C VAL A 62 4.27 -2.92 20.11
N THR A 63 2.95 -2.86 20.32
CA THR A 63 2.05 -4.03 20.36
C THR A 63 1.05 -3.95 19.23
N PHE A 64 1.16 -4.88 18.29
CA PHE A 64 0.31 -4.99 17.10
C PHE A 64 -0.81 -6.01 17.36
N ARG A 65 -2.07 -5.57 17.41
CA ARG A 65 -3.23 -6.41 17.66
C ARG A 65 -4.00 -6.65 16.37
N THR A 66 -4.17 -7.93 15.99
CA THR A 66 -4.76 -8.32 14.72
C THR A 66 -5.63 -9.57 14.84
N SER A 67 -6.28 -9.99 13.75
CA SER A 67 -7.06 -11.21 13.66
C SER A 67 -6.19 -12.46 13.78
N HIS A 68 -6.84 -13.59 14.06
CA HIS A 68 -6.19 -14.90 14.09
C HIS A 68 -5.86 -15.37 12.67
N VAL A 69 -4.66 -15.92 12.51
CA VAL A 69 -4.20 -16.54 11.28
C VAL A 69 -3.98 -18.03 11.55
N ALA A 70 -4.58 -18.89 10.73
CA ALA A 70 -4.49 -20.35 10.88
C ALA A 70 -3.03 -20.81 10.78
N GLY A 71 -2.65 -21.76 11.64
CA GLY A 71 -1.26 -22.26 11.68
C GLY A 71 -0.26 -21.37 12.42
N HIS A 72 -0.63 -20.14 12.80
CA HIS A 72 0.28 -19.21 13.46
C HIS A 72 -0.01 -19.04 14.95
N ARG A 73 1.03 -18.73 15.74
CA ARG A 73 0.91 -18.50 17.19
C ARG A 73 0.03 -17.29 17.48
N THR A 74 -0.75 -17.38 18.55
CA THR A 74 -1.61 -16.28 19.03
C THR A 74 -0.83 -15.06 19.54
N SER A 75 0.43 -15.23 19.91
CA SER A 75 1.33 -14.14 20.24
C SER A 75 2.75 -14.49 19.81
N THR A 76 3.42 -13.54 19.17
CA THR A 76 4.81 -13.68 18.71
C THR A 76 5.53 -12.34 18.77
N ARG A 77 6.84 -12.34 18.62
CA ARG A 77 7.62 -11.13 18.32
C ARG A 77 8.06 -11.18 16.86
N ARG A 78 8.00 -10.04 16.20
CA ARG A 78 8.45 -9.85 14.82
C ARG A 78 9.22 -8.54 14.76
N ALA A 79 10.45 -8.56 14.27
CA ALA A 79 11.26 -7.37 14.07
C ALA A 79 11.17 -6.37 15.25
N GLY A 80 11.41 -6.84 16.48
CA GLY A 80 11.39 -6.02 17.70
C GLY A 80 10.02 -5.80 18.34
N TYR A 81 8.92 -5.81 17.61
CA TYR A 81 7.59 -5.56 18.15
C TYR A 81 6.77 -6.83 18.42
N ARG A 82 5.78 -6.71 19.30
CA ARG A 82 4.87 -7.81 19.70
C ARG A 82 3.66 -7.86 18.79
N VAL A 83 3.34 -9.04 18.24
CA VAL A 83 2.11 -9.32 17.48
C VAL A 83 1.18 -10.18 18.33
N VAL A 84 -0.09 -9.78 18.45
CA VAL A 84 -1.14 -10.50 19.17
C VAL A 84 -2.29 -10.80 18.21
N ARG A 85 -2.46 -12.07 17.84
CA ARG A 85 -3.49 -12.58 16.94
C ARG A 85 -4.61 -13.23 17.72
N ARG A 86 -5.75 -12.57 17.80
CA ARG A 86 -6.92 -13.14 18.52
C ARG A 86 -8.20 -12.70 17.83
N ALA A 87 -9.20 -13.59 17.88
CA ALA A 87 -10.48 -13.46 17.19
C ALA A 87 -10.38 -13.68 15.68
N GLY A 88 -11.48 -14.13 15.08
CA GLY A 88 -11.60 -14.27 13.64
C GLY A 88 -11.81 -12.90 12.95
N ARG A 89 -11.84 -12.93 11.63
CA ARG A 89 -11.84 -11.82 10.70
C ARG A 89 -12.81 -10.67 11.04
N TYR A 90 -14.02 -10.97 11.51
CA TYR A 90 -15.02 -9.95 11.84
C TYR A 90 -15.08 -9.64 13.34
N LEU A 91 -14.76 -10.60 14.18
CA LEU A 91 -14.79 -10.43 15.63
C LEU A 91 -13.55 -9.72 16.17
N VAL A 92 -12.53 -9.49 15.34
CA VAL A 92 -11.32 -8.74 15.73
C VAL A 92 -11.66 -7.33 16.21
N PHE A 93 -12.59 -6.64 15.55
CA PHE A 93 -12.98 -5.28 15.89
C PHE A 93 -13.51 -5.15 17.33
N PRO A 94 -14.64 -5.75 17.71
CA PRO A 94 -15.17 -5.60 19.07
C PRO A 94 -14.26 -6.23 20.12
N ARG A 95 -13.55 -7.32 19.81
CA ARG A 95 -12.65 -7.98 20.76
C ARG A 95 -11.34 -7.22 20.99
N ALA A 96 -10.81 -6.53 19.98
CA ALA A 96 -9.66 -5.67 20.16
C ALA A 96 -10.02 -4.46 21.03
N VAL A 97 -11.16 -3.81 20.77
CA VAL A 97 -11.69 -2.71 21.58
C VAL A 97 -11.89 -3.16 23.04
N ALA A 98 -12.55 -4.27 23.27
CA ALA A 98 -12.76 -4.81 24.62
C ALA A 98 -11.43 -5.12 25.34
N ALA A 99 -10.47 -5.71 24.63
CA ALA A 99 -9.14 -6.01 25.17
C ALA A 99 -8.36 -4.75 25.55
N GLU A 100 -8.48 -3.68 24.77
CA GLU A 100 -7.88 -2.37 25.06
C GLU A 100 -8.53 -1.71 26.28
N LEU A 101 -9.84 -1.71 26.39
CA LEU A 101 -10.59 -1.16 27.52
C LEU A 101 -10.31 -1.92 28.83
N LEU A 102 -10.06 -3.23 28.75
CA LEU A 102 -9.72 -4.08 29.88
C LEU A 102 -8.21 -4.08 30.21
N GLY A 103 -7.38 -3.36 29.45
CA GLY A 103 -5.93 -3.32 29.65
C GLY A 103 -5.22 -4.67 29.39
N ALA A 104 -5.82 -5.57 28.58
CA ALA A 104 -5.32 -6.93 28.37
C ALA A 104 -3.96 -7.01 27.65
N HIS A 105 -3.52 -5.91 27.04
CA HIS A 105 -2.23 -5.82 26.34
C HIS A 105 -1.20 -4.98 27.10
N GLY A 106 -1.53 -4.50 28.29
CA GLY A 106 -0.72 -3.59 29.08
C GLY A 106 -1.11 -2.13 28.89
N ARG A 107 -0.29 -1.22 29.45
CA ARG A 107 -0.49 0.23 29.30
C ARG A 107 -0.01 0.67 27.91
N ARG A 108 -0.67 1.65 27.32
CA ARG A 108 -0.23 2.36 26.14
C ARG A 108 -0.15 3.87 26.39
N ASP A 109 0.73 4.53 25.70
CA ASP A 109 0.83 5.99 25.68
C ASP A 109 0.13 6.56 24.44
N ALA A 110 0.08 5.77 23.34
CA ALA A 110 -0.57 6.15 22.09
C ALA A 110 -1.27 4.97 21.43
N LEU A 111 -2.28 5.28 20.58
CA LEU A 111 -3.02 4.29 19.79
C LEU A 111 -2.97 4.65 18.32
N VAL A 112 -2.68 3.65 17.49
CA VAL A 112 -2.78 3.72 16.04
C VAL A 112 -3.77 2.69 15.58
N GLU A 113 -4.65 3.04 14.65
CA GLU A 113 -5.50 2.06 13.99
C GLU A 113 -5.30 2.06 12.49
N ILE A 114 -5.37 0.88 11.88
CA ILE A 114 -5.39 0.72 10.45
C ILE A 114 -6.87 0.63 10.03
N TRP A 115 -7.36 1.70 9.43
CA TRP A 115 -8.71 1.75 8.89
C TRP A 115 -8.69 1.14 7.49
N ASN A 116 -9.01 -0.14 7.43
CA ASN A 116 -9.09 -0.91 6.20
C ASN A 116 -10.52 -1.40 6.01
N GLY A 117 -11.36 -0.56 5.43
CA GLY A 117 -12.82 -0.71 5.30
C GLY A 117 -13.57 -0.28 6.55
N VAL A 118 -13.74 -1.15 7.55
CA VAL A 118 -14.37 -0.80 8.83
C VAL A 118 -13.29 -0.39 9.84
N PRO A 119 -13.41 0.81 10.48
CA PRO A 119 -12.47 1.21 11.51
C PRO A 119 -12.79 0.57 12.87
N PHE A 120 -11.85 0.70 13.82
CA PHE A 120 -12.06 0.31 15.23
C PHE A 120 -12.80 1.37 16.03
N PHE A 121 -13.20 2.47 15.44
CA PHE A 121 -13.87 3.59 16.09
C PHE A 121 -13.12 4.13 17.32
N SER A 122 -11.80 4.17 17.26
CA SER A 122 -10.96 4.61 18.39
C SER A 122 -11.32 5.98 18.94
N PRO A 123 -11.82 6.95 18.17
CA PRO A 123 -12.23 8.24 18.72
C PRO A 123 -13.32 8.18 19.79
N LEU A 124 -14.12 7.13 19.80
CA LEU A 124 -15.24 6.98 20.73
C LEU A 124 -14.84 6.39 22.09
N TRP A 125 -13.67 5.73 22.18
CA TRP A 125 -13.29 4.98 23.40
C TRP A 125 -11.83 5.16 23.83
N ALA A 126 -10.94 5.63 22.95
CA ALA A 126 -9.53 5.83 23.27
C ALA A 126 -9.21 7.31 23.51
N ALA A 127 -8.41 7.59 24.55
CA ALA A 127 -7.83 8.91 24.74
C ALA A 127 -6.73 9.19 23.69
N LYS A 128 -6.39 10.47 23.53
CA LYS A 128 -5.20 10.89 22.75
C LYS A 128 -3.93 10.58 23.56
N PRO A 129 -2.77 10.39 22.92
CA PRO A 129 -2.49 10.47 21.48
C PRO A 129 -3.10 9.29 20.71
N ARG A 130 -3.67 9.60 19.53
CA ARG A 130 -4.14 8.58 18.58
C ARG A 130 -4.16 9.10 17.15
N MET A 131 -4.02 8.19 16.18
CA MET A 131 -4.20 8.47 14.75
C MET A 131 -4.74 7.23 14.02
N ALA A 132 -5.19 7.41 12.77
CA ALA A 132 -5.55 6.31 11.90
C ALA A 132 -4.74 6.36 10.60
N PHE A 133 -4.33 5.18 10.10
CA PHE A 133 -3.92 5.01 8.70
C PHE A 133 -5.15 4.68 7.88
N LEU A 134 -5.40 5.43 6.82
CA LEU A 134 -6.45 5.17 5.83
C LEU A 134 -5.85 5.32 4.44
N HIS A 135 -5.48 4.19 3.83
CA HIS A 135 -4.72 4.17 2.59
C HIS A 135 -5.55 4.61 1.37
N HIS A 136 -6.82 4.24 1.32
CA HIS A 136 -7.82 4.63 0.31
C HIS A 136 -9.23 4.32 0.81
N ASP A 137 -10.26 4.84 0.17
CA ASP A 137 -11.63 4.40 0.40
C ASP A 137 -11.89 3.02 -0.22
N HIS A 138 -12.87 2.29 0.31
CA HIS A 138 -13.15 0.91 -0.09
C HIS A 138 -14.44 0.77 -0.88
N GLU A 139 -15.06 1.86 -1.34
CA GLU A 139 -16.38 1.83 -1.99
C GLU A 139 -16.45 0.81 -3.14
N LEU A 140 -15.46 0.87 -4.03
CA LEU A 140 -15.37 -0.04 -5.17
C LEU A 140 -15.01 -1.48 -4.77
N LEU A 141 -14.40 -1.68 -3.62
CA LEU A 141 -13.94 -2.99 -3.16
C LEU A 141 -15.04 -3.78 -2.44
N TRP A 142 -15.96 -3.10 -1.75
CA TRP A 142 -17.02 -3.77 -0.99
C TRP A 142 -17.84 -4.78 -1.81
N PRO A 143 -18.35 -4.42 -3.02
CA PRO A 143 -19.11 -5.36 -3.85
C PRO A 143 -18.25 -6.50 -4.43
N MET A 144 -16.94 -6.31 -4.54
CA MET A 144 -16.03 -7.29 -5.11
C MET A 144 -15.68 -8.43 -4.14
N VAL A 145 -15.76 -8.15 -2.81
CA VAL A 145 -15.27 -9.09 -1.79
C VAL A 145 -16.34 -9.57 -0.81
N LEU A 146 -17.52 -8.94 -0.79
CA LEU A 146 -18.60 -9.28 0.14
C LEU A 146 -19.94 -9.49 -0.57
N SER A 147 -20.83 -10.26 0.08
CA SER A 147 -22.22 -10.37 -0.36
C SER A 147 -22.92 -8.99 -0.38
N PRO A 148 -23.94 -8.78 -1.23
CA PRO A 148 -24.58 -7.46 -1.41
C PRO A 148 -25.09 -6.81 -0.12
N GLY A 149 -25.54 -7.59 0.86
CA GLY A 149 -26.01 -7.08 2.16
C GLY A 149 -24.85 -6.57 3.03
N LEU A 150 -23.77 -7.33 3.13
CA LEU A 150 -22.58 -6.97 3.89
C LEU A 150 -21.82 -5.81 3.22
N ALA A 151 -21.76 -5.80 1.89
CA ALA A 151 -21.14 -4.71 1.12
C ALA A 151 -21.85 -3.37 1.40
N ARG A 152 -23.19 -3.35 1.38
CA ARG A 152 -23.99 -2.16 1.73
C ARG A 152 -23.77 -1.71 3.17
N LEU A 153 -23.72 -2.65 4.10
CA LEU A 153 -23.45 -2.33 5.51
C LEU A 153 -22.02 -1.75 5.69
N GLY A 154 -21.01 -2.37 5.07
CA GLY A 154 -19.64 -1.89 5.10
C GLY A 154 -19.50 -0.47 4.54
N SER A 155 -20.05 -0.24 3.33
CA SER A 155 -20.06 1.08 2.71
C SER A 155 -20.82 2.12 3.57
N PHE A 156 -21.95 1.76 4.16
CA PHE A 156 -22.67 2.64 5.06
C PHE A 156 -21.86 3.03 6.32
N LEU A 157 -21.21 2.05 6.94
CA LEU A 157 -20.34 2.29 8.10
C LEU A 157 -19.16 3.19 7.74
N GLU A 158 -18.48 2.89 6.63
CA GLU A 158 -17.29 3.63 6.18
C GLU A 158 -17.63 5.07 5.78
N ARG A 159 -18.73 5.28 5.04
CA ARG A 159 -19.03 6.58 4.42
C ARG A 159 -19.96 7.48 5.23
N ARG A 160 -20.76 6.92 6.12
CA ARG A 160 -21.78 7.68 6.87
C ARG A 160 -21.53 7.72 8.38
N ILE A 161 -21.09 6.61 8.95
CA ILE A 161 -20.95 6.50 10.42
C ILE A 161 -19.55 6.89 10.86
N ALA A 162 -18.50 6.40 10.18
CA ALA A 162 -17.14 6.63 10.61
C ALA A 162 -16.67 8.10 10.45
N PRO A 163 -16.87 8.82 9.33
CA PRO A 163 -16.26 10.13 9.14
C PRO A 163 -16.59 11.16 10.22
N PRO A 164 -17.85 11.28 10.71
CA PRO A 164 -18.15 12.18 11.81
C PRO A 164 -17.37 11.89 13.10
N CYS A 165 -17.05 10.60 13.37
CA CYS A 165 -16.30 10.20 14.56
C CYS A 165 -14.82 10.61 14.46
N TYR A 166 -14.27 10.65 13.24
CA TYR A 166 -12.83 10.91 13.02
C TYR A 166 -12.46 12.37 12.75
N ARG A 167 -13.42 13.31 12.80
CA ARG A 167 -13.17 14.74 12.51
C ARG A 167 -12.02 15.37 13.30
N ASN A 168 -11.73 14.88 14.51
CA ASN A 168 -10.69 15.38 15.41
C ASN A 168 -9.58 14.35 15.63
N THR A 169 -9.44 13.38 14.75
CA THR A 169 -8.38 12.36 14.80
C THR A 169 -7.58 12.46 13.50
N PRO A 170 -6.26 12.70 13.59
CA PRO A 170 -5.42 12.72 12.40
C PRO A 170 -5.52 11.40 11.63
N ILE A 171 -5.61 11.53 10.32
CA ILE A 171 -5.60 10.42 9.39
C ILE A 171 -4.35 10.57 8.52
N VAL A 172 -3.59 9.50 8.40
CA VAL A 172 -2.45 9.43 7.49
C VAL A 172 -2.85 8.59 6.28
N THR A 173 -2.64 9.14 5.10
CA THR A 173 -2.81 8.46 3.81
C THR A 173 -1.52 8.52 3.00
N LEU A 174 -1.46 7.82 1.87
CA LEU A 174 -0.19 7.58 1.17
C LEU A 174 0.10 8.57 0.05
N SER A 175 -0.91 9.32 -0.43
CA SER A 175 -0.76 10.17 -1.61
C SER A 175 -1.69 11.38 -1.58
N GLU A 176 -1.36 12.42 -2.33
CA GLU A 176 -2.23 13.61 -2.46
C GLU A 176 -3.54 13.26 -3.18
N SER A 177 -3.51 12.36 -4.16
CA SER A 177 -4.72 11.90 -4.82
C SER A 177 -5.64 11.12 -3.87
N SER A 178 -5.09 10.25 -3.03
CA SER A 178 -5.83 9.57 -1.96
C SER A 178 -6.39 10.57 -0.95
N ARG A 179 -5.60 11.57 -0.54
CA ARG A 179 -6.06 12.65 0.36
C ARG A 179 -7.25 13.40 -0.24
N ALA A 180 -7.14 13.80 -1.51
CA ALA A 180 -8.24 14.47 -2.22
C ALA A 180 -9.50 13.61 -2.28
N SER A 181 -9.35 12.31 -2.54
CA SER A 181 -10.46 11.34 -2.54
C SER A 181 -11.12 11.24 -1.17
N LEU A 182 -10.34 11.07 -0.09
CA LEU A 182 -10.85 10.96 1.28
C LEU A 182 -11.60 12.22 1.72
N ILE A 183 -11.14 13.40 1.33
CA ILE A 183 -11.81 14.68 1.63
C ILE A 183 -13.13 14.78 0.84
N ARG A 184 -13.12 14.45 -0.45
CA ARG A 184 -14.29 14.55 -1.33
C ARG A 184 -15.34 13.50 -1.00
N ASP A 185 -14.94 12.24 -0.86
CA ASP A 185 -15.85 11.09 -0.85
C ASP A 185 -16.27 10.68 0.57
N LEU A 186 -15.38 10.82 1.55
CA LEU A 186 -15.69 10.57 2.97
C LEU A 186 -15.97 11.86 3.76
N HIS A 187 -15.87 13.03 3.12
CA HIS A 187 -16.10 14.34 3.77
C HIS A 187 -15.24 14.55 5.03
N LEU A 188 -14.02 14.00 5.03
CA LEU A 188 -13.05 14.22 6.11
C LEU A 188 -12.50 15.64 6.06
N PRO A 189 -12.21 16.28 7.21
CA PRO A 189 -11.66 17.64 7.23
C PRO A 189 -10.22 17.64 6.69
N GLY A 190 -9.96 18.46 5.67
CA GLY A 190 -8.67 18.46 4.97
C GLY A 190 -7.45 18.77 5.87
N HIS A 191 -7.65 19.52 6.96
CA HIS A 191 -6.59 19.81 7.94
C HIS A 191 -6.22 18.59 8.81
N GLY A 192 -7.07 17.56 8.84
CA GLY A 192 -6.85 16.33 9.60
C GLY A 192 -6.33 15.17 8.77
N VAL A 193 -6.21 15.33 7.43
CA VAL A 193 -5.70 14.28 6.53
C VAL A 193 -4.29 14.67 6.09
N HIS A 194 -3.31 13.87 6.50
CA HIS A 194 -1.89 14.05 6.24
C HIS A 194 -1.40 13.03 5.21
N VAL A 195 -0.58 13.48 4.29
CA VAL A 195 0.08 12.60 3.32
C VAL A 195 1.44 12.20 3.85
N VAL A 196 1.69 10.90 3.90
CA VAL A 196 3.00 10.32 4.22
C VAL A 196 3.27 9.23 3.20
N GLU A 197 4.15 9.53 2.26
CA GLU A 197 4.51 8.62 1.17
C GLU A 197 5.19 7.36 1.72
N PRO A 198 4.87 6.15 1.21
CA PRO A 198 5.51 4.92 1.64
C PRO A 198 6.95 4.86 1.10
N GLY A 199 7.83 4.27 1.88
CA GLY A 199 9.21 4.02 1.49
C GLY A 199 9.37 2.87 0.49
N ILE A 200 10.59 2.70 0.00
CA ILE A 200 11.01 1.56 -0.80
C ILE A 200 12.15 0.86 -0.06
N HIS A 201 12.17 -0.47 -0.11
CA HIS A 201 13.25 -1.25 0.49
C HIS A 201 14.55 -1.13 -0.32
N SER A 202 15.70 -0.99 0.34
CA SER A 202 17.02 -0.87 -0.31
C SER A 202 17.41 -2.08 -1.17
N ARG A 203 16.72 -3.23 -1.02
CA ARG A 203 16.89 -4.40 -1.89
C ARG A 203 16.49 -4.12 -3.34
N PHE A 204 15.49 -3.24 -3.55
CA PHE A 204 15.11 -2.79 -4.88
C PHE A 204 16.15 -1.80 -5.39
N SER A 205 16.97 -2.27 -6.28
CA SER A 205 18.10 -1.52 -6.86
C SER A 205 18.37 -2.02 -8.27
N PRO A 206 18.93 -1.21 -9.17
CA PRO A 206 19.20 -1.61 -10.55
C PRO A 206 20.13 -2.82 -10.67
N ALA A 207 20.00 -3.54 -11.80
CA ALA A 207 20.98 -4.53 -12.24
C ALA A 207 21.25 -4.36 -13.74
N ALA A 208 22.39 -4.90 -14.21
CA ALA A 208 22.86 -4.66 -15.57
C ALA A 208 22.11 -5.43 -16.69
N ALA A 209 21.45 -6.56 -16.36
CA ALA A 209 20.92 -7.48 -17.37
C ALA A 209 19.37 -7.44 -17.42
N ARG A 210 18.82 -6.96 -18.54
CA ARG A 210 17.42 -7.11 -18.88
C ARG A 210 17.18 -8.49 -19.53
N PHE A 211 15.92 -8.92 -19.55
CA PHE A 211 15.54 -10.12 -20.28
C PHE A 211 15.85 -9.95 -21.79
N PRO A 212 16.26 -11.00 -22.49
CA PRO A 212 16.73 -10.87 -23.89
C PRO A 212 15.61 -10.52 -24.89
N THR A 213 14.35 -10.79 -24.56
CA THR A 213 13.17 -10.43 -25.35
C THR A 213 12.25 -9.53 -24.55
N PRO A 214 11.29 -8.81 -25.20
CA PRO A 214 10.37 -7.92 -24.49
C PRO A 214 9.64 -8.62 -23.36
N LEU A 215 9.86 -8.19 -22.12
CA LEU A 215 9.26 -8.75 -20.93
C LEU A 215 8.46 -7.68 -20.18
N VAL A 216 7.16 -7.92 -20.07
CA VAL A 216 6.25 -7.18 -19.19
C VAL A 216 6.10 -7.95 -17.88
N VAL A 217 6.29 -7.28 -16.75
CA VAL A 217 6.05 -7.86 -15.43
C VAL A 217 4.89 -7.13 -14.75
N ALA A 218 4.02 -7.88 -14.12
CA ALA A 218 2.95 -7.34 -13.26
C ALA A 218 2.95 -8.09 -11.93
N ALA A 219 2.81 -7.37 -10.82
CA ALA A 219 2.85 -7.98 -9.50
C ALA A 219 1.73 -7.48 -8.60
N GLY A 220 1.21 -8.36 -7.76
CA GLY A 220 0.18 -8.04 -6.78
C GLY A 220 -0.76 -9.21 -6.48
N ARG A 221 -1.64 -9.00 -5.51
CA ARG A 221 -2.67 -10.01 -5.20
C ARG A 221 -3.59 -10.25 -6.39
N LEU A 222 -3.86 -11.51 -6.71
CA LEU A 222 -4.77 -11.87 -7.80
C LEU A 222 -6.23 -11.64 -7.35
N MET A 223 -6.72 -10.42 -7.54
CA MET A 223 -8.06 -9.98 -7.18
C MET A 223 -8.67 -9.09 -8.28
N PRO A 224 -10.01 -8.98 -8.38
CA PRO A 224 -10.65 -8.30 -9.50
C PRO A 224 -10.20 -6.87 -9.73
N SER A 225 -9.92 -6.11 -8.65
CA SER A 225 -9.47 -4.72 -8.76
C SER A 225 -8.10 -4.56 -9.45
N LYS A 226 -7.30 -5.62 -9.55
CA LYS A 226 -6.00 -5.61 -10.25
C LYS A 226 -6.13 -5.83 -11.76
N ARG A 227 -7.27 -6.36 -12.22
CA ARG A 227 -7.61 -6.52 -13.64
C ARG A 227 -6.53 -7.22 -14.47
N PHE A 228 -5.92 -8.28 -13.91
CA PHE A 228 -4.91 -9.06 -14.64
C PHE A 228 -5.49 -9.74 -15.88
N ASP A 229 -6.76 -10.09 -15.89
CA ASP A 229 -7.51 -10.58 -17.04
C ASP A 229 -7.48 -9.57 -18.19
N ALA A 230 -7.75 -8.31 -17.92
CA ALA A 230 -7.66 -7.24 -18.90
C ALA A 230 -6.21 -7.03 -19.37
N LEU A 231 -5.23 -7.08 -18.47
CA LEU A 231 -3.83 -6.96 -18.82
C LEU A 231 -3.37 -8.08 -19.77
N ILE A 232 -3.78 -9.34 -19.52
CA ILE A 232 -3.48 -10.47 -20.42
C ILE A 232 -4.05 -10.19 -21.82
N ARG A 233 -5.29 -9.72 -21.91
CA ARG A 233 -5.93 -9.39 -23.21
C ARG A 233 -5.21 -8.22 -23.91
N MET A 234 -4.81 -7.19 -23.16
CA MET A 234 -4.03 -6.06 -23.70
C MET A 234 -2.66 -6.52 -24.25
N VAL A 235 -1.95 -7.39 -23.51
CA VAL A 235 -0.66 -7.92 -23.98
C VAL A 235 -0.86 -8.82 -25.22
N ALA A 236 -1.98 -9.53 -25.37
CA ALA A 236 -2.32 -10.24 -26.58
C ALA A 236 -2.45 -9.29 -27.80
N GLU A 237 -3.02 -8.09 -27.62
CA GLU A 237 -3.03 -7.05 -28.66
C GLU A 237 -1.61 -6.51 -28.95
N VAL A 238 -0.83 -6.22 -27.91
CA VAL A 238 0.57 -5.77 -28.06
C VAL A 238 1.39 -6.75 -28.90
N ARG A 239 1.19 -8.05 -28.74
CA ARG A 239 1.89 -9.10 -29.50
C ARG A 239 1.62 -9.08 -31.00
N ARG A 240 0.59 -8.41 -31.49
CA ARG A 240 0.36 -8.22 -32.93
C ARG A 240 1.43 -7.31 -33.54
N THR A 241 2.00 -6.39 -32.77
CA THR A 241 3.03 -5.46 -33.22
C THR A 241 4.41 -5.79 -32.69
N VAL A 242 4.48 -6.39 -31.50
CA VAL A 242 5.72 -6.83 -30.83
C VAL A 242 5.58 -8.34 -30.48
N PRO A 243 5.75 -9.25 -31.47
CA PRO A 243 5.35 -10.67 -31.32
C PRO A 243 6.04 -11.45 -30.19
N ASP A 244 7.29 -11.09 -29.85
CA ASP A 244 8.10 -11.80 -28.85
C ASP A 244 7.83 -11.34 -27.41
N THR A 245 6.82 -10.49 -27.20
CA THR A 245 6.43 -10.01 -25.87
C THR A 245 5.99 -11.16 -24.97
N ARG A 246 6.54 -11.20 -23.76
CA ARG A 246 6.15 -12.11 -22.68
C ARG A 246 5.54 -11.31 -21.52
N LEU A 247 4.65 -11.97 -20.77
CA LEU A 247 4.04 -11.42 -19.55
C LEU A 247 4.31 -12.38 -18.38
N GLU A 248 4.96 -11.88 -17.33
CA GLU A 248 5.05 -12.57 -16.04
C GLU A 248 4.12 -11.89 -15.04
N ILE A 249 3.23 -12.66 -14.38
CA ILE A 249 2.33 -12.19 -13.33
C ILE A 249 2.74 -12.85 -12.02
N LEU A 250 3.14 -12.03 -11.04
CA LEU A 250 3.63 -12.48 -9.75
C LEU A 250 2.60 -12.17 -8.66
N GLY A 251 2.18 -13.20 -7.95
CA GLY A 251 1.26 -13.10 -6.84
C GLY A 251 0.23 -14.22 -6.80
N GLU A 252 -0.51 -14.27 -5.72
CA GLU A 252 -1.59 -15.23 -5.47
C GLU A 252 -2.90 -14.52 -5.16
N GLY A 253 -4.00 -15.22 -5.30
CA GLY A 253 -5.32 -14.73 -4.95
C GLY A 253 -6.44 -15.56 -5.58
N TYR A 254 -7.66 -15.19 -5.24
CA TYR A 254 -8.83 -15.99 -5.54
C TYR A 254 -9.30 -15.96 -7.00
N VAL A 255 -8.76 -15.06 -7.86
CA VAL A 255 -9.03 -15.07 -9.30
C VAL A 255 -7.99 -15.85 -10.11
N ALA A 256 -7.09 -16.59 -9.48
CA ALA A 256 -6.04 -17.32 -10.18
C ALA A 256 -6.58 -18.32 -11.21
N GLU A 257 -7.69 -19.03 -10.90
CA GLU A 257 -8.29 -19.99 -11.82
C GLU A 257 -8.95 -19.29 -13.00
N GLU A 258 -9.66 -18.18 -12.78
CA GLU A 258 -10.23 -17.35 -13.83
C GLU A 258 -9.14 -16.84 -14.80
N LEU A 259 -7.97 -16.50 -14.27
CA LEU A 259 -6.84 -16.07 -15.11
C LEU A 259 -6.29 -17.22 -15.96
N ARG A 260 -6.24 -18.47 -15.44
CA ARG A 260 -5.85 -19.64 -16.23
C ARG A 260 -6.84 -19.91 -17.36
N GLU A 261 -8.15 -19.74 -17.08
CA GLU A 261 -9.17 -19.83 -18.12
C GLU A 261 -8.97 -18.81 -19.24
N VAL A 262 -8.67 -17.53 -18.88
CA VAL A 262 -8.37 -16.48 -19.86
C VAL A 262 -7.12 -16.81 -20.69
N ILE A 263 -6.07 -17.34 -20.06
CA ILE A 263 -4.83 -17.77 -20.74
C ILE A 263 -5.14 -18.88 -21.74
N ALA A 264 -5.89 -19.90 -21.34
CA ALA A 264 -6.28 -21.00 -22.21
C ALA A 264 -7.18 -20.54 -23.36
N GLU A 265 -8.17 -19.68 -23.10
CA GLU A 265 -9.04 -19.06 -24.10
C GLU A 265 -8.25 -18.35 -25.21
N LEU A 266 -7.19 -17.67 -24.85
CA LEU A 266 -6.35 -16.91 -25.76
C LEU A 266 -5.21 -17.73 -26.36
N GLY A 267 -5.01 -19.00 -25.97
CA GLY A 267 -3.84 -19.80 -26.33
C GLY A 267 -2.52 -19.14 -25.88
N ALA A 268 -2.54 -18.53 -24.69
CA ALA A 268 -1.46 -17.67 -24.22
C ALA A 268 -0.39 -18.39 -23.38
N ASP A 269 -0.51 -19.71 -23.18
CA ASP A 269 0.37 -20.52 -22.31
C ASP A 269 1.87 -20.40 -22.65
N SER A 270 2.20 -20.08 -23.89
CA SER A 270 3.60 -19.96 -24.33
C SER A 270 4.25 -18.61 -23.98
N TRP A 271 3.46 -17.59 -23.63
CA TRP A 271 3.95 -16.23 -23.42
C TRP A 271 3.41 -15.55 -22.14
N VAL A 272 2.44 -16.14 -21.43
CA VAL A 272 2.02 -15.71 -20.08
C VAL A 272 2.49 -16.71 -19.06
N ASP A 273 3.16 -16.24 -18.02
CA ASP A 273 3.58 -17.03 -16.88
C ASP A 273 2.92 -16.52 -15.59
N LEU A 274 2.02 -17.32 -15.00
CA LEU A 274 1.45 -17.08 -13.66
C LEU A 274 2.37 -17.72 -12.62
N ARG A 275 3.32 -16.92 -12.10
CA ARG A 275 4.38 -17.37 -11.19
C ARG A 275 3.88 -17.80 -9.81
N GLY A 276 2.65 -17.41 -9.43
CA GLY A 276 2.18 -17.61 -8.07
C GLY A 276 2.93 -16.73 -7.06
N HIS A 277 2.97 -17.19 -5.81
CA HIS A 277 3.76 -16.51 -4.77
C HIS A 277 5.25 -16.59 -5.10
N VAL A 278 5.91 -15.45 -5.00
CA VAL A 278 7.37 -15.33 -5.15
C VAL A 278 7.94 -14.69 -3.89
N ASP A 279 9.15 -15.04 -3.55
CA ASP A 279 9.85 -14.36 -2.46
C ASP A 279 10.38 -12.98 -2.88
N ASP A 280 10.88 -12.24 -1.91
CA ASP A 280 11.39 -10.89 -2.13
C ASP A 280 12.53 -10.82 -3.15
N ASP A 281 13.44 -11.80 -3.17
CA ASP A 281 14.60 -11.84 -4.07
C ASP A 281 14.15 -12.17 -5.51
N GLU A 282 13.16 -13.05 -5.66
CA GLU A 282 12.53 -13.35 -6.94
C GLU A 282 11.77 -12.14 -7.48
N LEU A 283 11.04 -11.40 -6.62
CA LEU A 283 10.34 -10.17 -7.01
C LEU A 283 11.31 -9.09 -7.50
N VAL A 284 12.39 -8.85 -6.75
CA VAL A 284 13.46 -7.92 -7.16
C VAL A 284 14.06 -8.34 -8.50
N THR A 285 14.33 -9.64 -8.67
CA THR A 285 14.88 -10.20 -9.91
C THR A 285 13.93 -10.00 -11.09
N ALA A 286 12.62 -10.20 -10.88
CA ALA A 286 11.61 -9.98 -11.92
C ALA A 286 11.59 -8.51 -12.36
N TYR A 287 11.57 -7.56 -11.43
CA TYR A 287 11.60 -6.13 -11.77
C TYR A 287 12.89 -5.73 -12.49
N ARG A 288 14.05 -6.25 -12.07
CA ARG A 288 15.34 -5.99 -12.72
C ARG A 288 15.40 -6.51 -14.16
N ARG A 289 14.78 -7.66 -14.43
CA ARG A 289 14.74 -8.28 -15.76
C ARG A 289 13.70 -7.67 -16.68
N ALA A 290 12.65 -7.10 -16.14
CA ALA A 290 11.53 -6.55 -16.90
C ALA A 290 11.99 -5.38 -17.78
N TRP A 291 11.43 -5.31 -18.99
CA TRP A 291 11.53 -4.13 -19.84
C TRP A 291 10.59 -3.05 -19.34
N VAL A 292 9.39 -3.46 -18.92
CA VAL A 292 8.32 -2.59 -18.40
C VAL A 292 7.59 -3.31 -17.27
N VAL A 293 7.22 -2.59 -16.23
CA VAL A 293 6.23 -3.08 -15.26
C VAL A 293 4.86 -2.49 -15.60
N ALA A 294 3.82 -3.33 -15.61
CA ALA A 294 2.47 -2.93 -15.97
C ALA A 294 1.49 -3.07 -14.80
N SER A 295 0.55 -2.13 -14.68
CA SER A 295 -0.59 -2.23 -13.77
C SER A 295 -1.88 -1.75 -14.44
N ALA A 296 -2.86 -2.64 -14.53
CA ALA A 296 -4.19 -2.34 -15.05
C ALA A 296 -5.23 -2.09 -13.93
N SER A 297 -4.78 -1.87 -12.70
CA SER A 297 -5.64 -1.73 -11.51
C SER A 297 -6.73 -0.69 -11.68
N SER A 298 -7.89 -0.94 -11.10
CA SER A 298 -9.02 -0.01 -11.06
C SER A 298 -9.05 0.85 -9.78
N SER A 299 -8.28 0.49 -8.76
CA SER A 299 -8.18 1.22 -7.49
C SER A 299 -6.88 0.88 -6.77
N GLU A 300 -6.16 1.91 -6.35
CA GLU A 300 -4.92 1.83 -5.56
C GLU A 300 -4.79 3.02 -4.61
N GLY A 301 -4.23 2.78 -3.44
CA GLY A 301 -3.85 3.87 -2.54
C GLY A 301 -2.51 4.52 -2.90
N TRP A 302 -1.63 3.75 -3.59
CA TRP A 302 -0.30 4.23 -4.01
C TRP A 302 0.17 3.57 -5.31
N GLY A 303 0.43 2.30 -5.30
CA GLY A 303 1.11 1.58 -6.40
C GLY A 303 2.55 1.21 -6.01
N MET A 304 2.71 0.53 -4.87
CA MET A 304 4.03 0.14 -4.36
C MET A 304 4.85 -0.63 -5.40
N THR A 305 4.21 -1.53 -6.14
CA THR A 305 4.87 -2.31 -7.21
C THR A 305 5.50 -1.44 -8.30
N LEU A 306 4.88 -0.29 -8.62
CA LEU A 306 5.40 0.65 -9.61
C LEU A 306 6.63 1.40 -9.08
N THR A 307 6.61 1.80 -7.81
CA THR A 307 7.75 2.50 -7.20
C THR A 307 8.91 1.55 -6.88
N GLU A 308 8.64 0.31 -6.52
CA GLU A 308 9.64 -0.76 -6.36
C GLU A 308 10.35 -1.06 -7.69
N ALA A 309 9.57 -1.18 -8.78
CA ALA A 309 10.12 -1.34 -10.12
C ALA A 309 10.94 -0.12 -10.56
N ALA A 310 10.46 1.09 -10.24
CA ALA A 310 11.19 2.33 -10.48
C ALA A 310 12.57 2.32 -9.79
N ALA A 311 12.65 1.84 -8.55
CA ALA A 311 13.93 1.68 -7.84
C ALA A 311 14.86 0.64 -8.48
N CYS A 312 14.32 -0.29 -9.28
CA CYS A 312 15.10 -1.21 -10.12
C CYS A 312 15.46 -0.60 -11.49
N GLY A 313 15.12 0.67 -11.74
CA GLY A 313 15.34 1.34 -13.02
C GLY A 313 14.39 0.86 -14.12
N THR A 314 13.24 0.28 -13.77
CA THR A 314 12.26 -0.25 -14.71
C THR A 314 11.06 0.71 -14.79
N PRO A 315 10.77 1.27 -15.99
CA PRO A 315 9.65 2.18 -16.14
C PRO A 315 8.32 1.46 -16.05
N ALA A 316 7.28 2.20 -15.65
CA ALA A 316 5.93 1.69 -15.51
C ALA A 316 5.01 2.12 -16.65
N VAL A 317 4.06 1.25 -17.04
CA VAL A 317 2.86 1.60 -17.78
C VAL A 317 1.65 1.21 -16.93
N ALA A 318 0.81 2.18 -16.56
CA ALA A 318 -0.27 1.93 -15.61
C ALA A 318 -1.55 2.69 -15.98
N THR A 319 -2.69 2.23 -15.45
CA THR A 319 -3.95 2.97 -15.52
C THR A 319 -3.83 4.31 -14.79
N ARG A 320 -4.47 5.36 -15.33
CA ARG A 320 -4.55 6.68 -14.67
C ARG A 320 -5.62 6.65 -13.59
N ILE A 321 -5.21 6.33 -12.38
CA ILE A 321 -6.05 6.29 -11.20
C ILE A 321 -5.33 6.95 -10.01
N PRO A 322 -6.08 7.39 -8.98
CA PRO A 322 -5.48 7.81 -7.72
C PRO A 322 -4.46 6.78 -7.20
N GLY A 323 -3.36 7.25 -6.65
CA GLY A 323 -2.22 6.42 -6.25
C GLY A 323 -1.23 6.16 -7.39
N HIS A 324 -1.67 5.75 -8.58
CA HIS A 324 -0.76 5.64 -9.73
C HIS A 324 -0.26 7.01 -10.21
N GLU A 325 -1.13 8.05 -10.18
CA GLU A 325 -0.77 9.41 -10.56
C GLU A 325 0.28 10.04 -9.64
N ASP A 326 0.33 9.59 -8.37
CA ASP A 326 1.36 10.03 -7.43
C ASP A 326 2.65 9.21 -7.56
N ALA A 327 2.53 7.91 -7.81
CA ALA A 327 3.66 6.99 -7.96
C ALA A 327 4.42 7.20 -9.28
N VAL A 328 3.71 7.54 -10.36
CA VAL A 328 4.24 7.66 -11.74
C VAL A 328 3.98 9.06 -12.29
N GLU A 329 5.04 9.79 -12.62
CA GLU A 329 4.95 11.04 -13.37
C GLU A 329 4.85 10.73 -14.87
N HIS A 330 3.65 10.97 -15.41
CA HIS A 330 3.33 10.63 -16.81
C HIS A 330 4.27 11.32 -17.80
N GLY A 331 4.85 10.52 -18.69
CA GLY A 331 5.81 11.01 -19.69
C GLY A 331 7.23 11.26 -19.17
N VAL A 332 7.46 11.14 -17.85
CA VAL A 332 8.77 11.36 -17.21
C VAL A 332 9.30 10.07 -16.59
N SER A 333 8.58 9.45 -15.65
CA SER A 333 9.02 8.22 -14.97
C SER A 333 8.23 6.98 -15.38
N GLY A 334 7.29 7.13 -16.30
CA GLY A 334 6.44 6.08 -16.84
C GLY A 334 5.30 6.67 -17.65
N LEU A 335 4.36 5.83 -18.06
CA LEU A 335 3.19 6.24 -18.84
C LEU A 335 1.90 5.86 -18.11
N LEU A 336 0.95 6.78 -18.03
CA LEU A 336 -0.38 6.58 -17.49
C LEU A 336 -1.41 6.57 -18.62
N ALA A 337 -2.34 5.63 -18.56
CA ALA A 337 -3.35 5.40 -19.57
C ALA A 337 -4.76 5.65 -19.02
N ASP A 338 -5.60 6.32 -19.79
CA ASP A 338 -6.97 6.65 -19.44
C ASP A 338 -7.95 5.48 -19.71
N ASP A 339 -7.54 4.57 -20.60
CA ASP A 339 -8.30 3.36 -20.94
C ASP A 339 -7.37 2.18 -21.32
N ASP A 340 -7.97 1.01 -21.52
CA ASP A 340 -7.25 -0.24 -21.83
C ASP A 340 -6.53 -0.19 -23.18
N ARG A 341 -7.12 0.50 -24.18
CA ARG A 341 -6.51 0.68 -25.49
C ARG A 341 -5.25 1.53 -25.40
N GLN A 342 -5.33 2.65 -24.70
CA GLN A 342 -4.16 3.52 -24.51
C GLN A 342 -3.06 2.81 -23.71
N LEU A 343 -3.44 1.95 -22.72
CA LEU A 343 -2.48 1.14 -21.99
C LEU A 343 -1.74 0.16 -22.92
N ALA A 344 -2.46 -0.52 -23.81
CA ALA A 344 -1.87 -1.40 -24.80
C ALA A 344 -0.97 -0.63 -25.78
N ASP A 345 -1.41 0.54 -26.27
CA ASP A 345 -0.63 1.41 -27.16
C ASP A 345 0.67 1.89 -26.49
N HIS A 346 0.60 2.29 -25.21
CA HIS A 346 1.78 2.66 -24.43
C HIS A 346 2.75 1.49 -24.21
N LEU A 347 2.23 0.29 -23.92
CA LEU A 347 3.05 -0.91 -23.81
C LEU A 347 3.76 -1.21 -25.13
N ALA A 348 3.02 -1.25 -26.25
CA ALA A 348 3.58 -1.54 -27.57
C ALA A 348 4.66 -0.53 -27.96
N GLY A 349 4.38 0.77 -27.79
CA GLY A 349 5.33 1.84 -28.09
C GLY A 349 6.60 1.75 -27.24
N LEU A 350 6.45 1.52 -25.93
CA LEU A 350 7.61 1.47 -25.04
C LEU A 350 8.45 0.19 -25.21
N LEU A 351 7.83 -0.93 -25.59
CA LEU A 351 8.55 -2.16 -25.89
C LEU A 351 9.31 -2.08 -27.23
N ALA A 352 8.86 -1.24 -28.16
CA ALA A 352 9.52 -1.03 -29.46
C ALA A 352 10.61 0.05 -29.42
N ASP A 353 10.64 0.92 -28.41
CA ASP A 353 11.53 2.09 -28.30
C ASP A 353 12.48 1.94 -27.10
N ASP A 354 13.70 1.49 -27.35
CA ASP A 354 14.72 1.24 -26.33
C ASP A 354 15.25 2.54 -25.70
N GLU A 355 15.40 3.60 -26.52
CA GLU A 355 15.87 4.90 -26.05
C GLU A 355 14.85 5.51 -25.07
N ARG A 356 13.60 5.57 -25.49
CA ARG A 356 12.51 6.10 -24.64
C ARG A 356 12.33 5.28 -23.36
N ARG A 357 12.41 3.96 -23.45
CA ARG A 357 12.32 3.07 -22.29
C ARG A 357 13.46 3.33 -21.31
N SER A 358 14.68 3.52 -21.81
CA SER A 358 15.86 3.81 -20.98
C SER A 358 15.76 5.17 -20.30
N GLU A 359 15.30 6.21 -21.01
CA GLU A 359 15.05 7.53 -20.45
C GLU A 359 14.04 7.49 -19.29
N LEU A 360 12.89 6.87 -19.51
CA LEU A 360 11.84 6.74 -18.48
C LEU A 360 12.35 5.92 -17.30
N GLY A 361 13.11 4.85 -17.55
CA GLY A 361 13.67 4.01 -16.51
C GLY A 361 14.68 4.77 -15.62
N LEU A 362 15.53 5.60 -16.20
CA LEU A 362 16.49 6.43 -15.47
C LEU A 362 15.77 7.50 -14.64
N ALA A 363 14.77 8.16 -15.21
CA ALA A 363 13.97 9.15 -14.49
C ALA A 363 13.14 8.49 -13.36
N ALA A 364 12.60 7.29 -13.57
CA ALA A 364 11.92 6.51 -12.55
C ALA A 364 12.85 6.17 -11.38
N LEU A 365 14.07 5.71 -11.66
CA LEU A 365 15.09 5.45 -10.66
C LEU A 365 15.44 6.70 -9.86
N THR A 366 15.65 7.82 -10.53
CA THR A 366 15.96 9.11 -9.88
C THR A 366 14.82 9.54 -8.95
N ARG A 367 13.57 9.43 -9.42
CA ARG A 367 12.38 9.78 -8.63
C ARG A 367 12.22 8.86 -7.41
N SER A 368 12.52 7.57 -7.55
CA SER A 368 12.35 6.57 -6.48
C SER A 368 13.26 6.80 -5.27
N ALA A 369 14.40 7.49 -5.46
CA ALA A 369 15.36 7.77 -4.40
C ALA A 369 14.82 8.63 -3.24
N ARG A 370 13.69 9.32 -3.45
CA ARG A 370 13.01 10.12 -2.41
C ARG A 370 12.19 9.28 -1.43
N TYR A 371 11.84 8.04 -1.79
CA TYR A 371 10.96 7.18 -1.01
C TYR A 371 11.77 6.36 -0.01
N ASP A 372 11.72 6.77 1.24
CA ASP A 372 12.48 6.17 2.34
C ASP A 372 11.55 5.79 3.50
N TRP A 373 11.66 4.55 3.96
CA TRP A 373 10.88 4.05 5.07
C TRP A 373 11.21 4.72 6.41
N ASP A 374 12.44 5.20 6.63
CA ASP A 374 12.79 5.90 7.86
C ASP A 374 12.12 7.27 7.89
N ARG A 375 12.06 7.95 6.74
CA ARG A 375 11.23 9.16 6.56
C ARG A 375 9.75 8.87 6.80
N THR A 376 9.20 7.80 6.18
CA THR A 376 7.79 7.40 6.38
C THR A 376 7.46 7.20 7.85
N ALA A 377 8.28 6.44 8.58
CA ALA A 377 8.07 6.16 10.00
C ALA A 377 8.19 7.43 10.87
N THR A 378 9.13 8.32 10.56
CA THR A 378 9.36 9.59 11.26
C THR A 378 8.17 10.55 11.06
N GLU A 379 7.69 10.70 9.81
CA GLU A 379 6.56 11.57 9.50
C GLU A 379 5.25 11.04 10.10
N ALA A 380 5.02 9.74 10.03
CA ALA A 380 3.87 9.11 10.68
C ALA A 380 3.92 9.30 12.21
N PHE A 381 5.09 9.16 12.84
CA PHE A 381 5.24 9.41 14.27
C PHE A 381 5.01 10.88 14.62
N ARG A 382 5.47 11.82 13.78
CA ARG A 382 5.23 13.26 13.97
C ARG A 382 3.73 13.57 13.99
N VAL A 383 2.96 12.97 13.09
CA VAL A 383 1.49 13.11 13.08
C VAL A 383 0.88 12.56 14.36
N LEU A 384 1.32 11.39 14.84
CA LEU A 384 0.85 10.81 16.09
C LEU A 384 1.20 11.70 17.28
N ALA A 385 2.44 12.17 17.37
CA ALA A 385 2.95 13.00 18.46
C ALA A 385 2.24 14.37 18.52
N SER A 386 1.82 14.93 17.38
CA SER A 386 1.09 16.20 17.34
C SER A 386 -0.25 16.17 18.08
N THR A 387 -0.76 14.99 18.40
CA THR A 387 -1.99 14.79 19.19
C THR A 387 -1.73 14.58 20.68
N ALA A 388 -0.47 14.51 21.10
CA ALA A 388 -0.11 14.43 22.50
C ALA A 388 -0.54 15.73 23.22
N PRO A 389 -1.03 15.66 24.46
CA PRO A 389 -1.20 16.86 25.27
C PRO A 389 0.13 17.61 25.35
N LEU A 390 0.13 18.90 25.08
CA LEU A 390 1.31 19.73 25.33
C LEU A 390 1.66 19.52 26.80
N GLY A 391 2.88 19.04 27.08
CA GLY A 391 3.35 18.78 28.42
C GLY A 391 3.15 20.01 29.29
N SER A 392 2.42 19.82 30.40
CA SER A 392 2.25 20.81 31.47
C SER A 392 3.53 20.95 32.29
#